data_036b6e6b74d6673d24109ab324bef82b
#
_entry.id   036b6e6b74d6673d24109ab324bef82b
#
_cell.length_a   1.000
_cell.length_b   1.000
_cell.length_c   1.000
_cell.angle_alpha   90.00
_cell.angle_beta   90.00
_cell.angle_gamma   90.00
#
_symmetry.space_group_name_H-M   'P 1'
#
loop_
_entity.id
_entity.type
_entity.pdbx_description
1 polymer ?
#
loop_
_entity_poly.entity_id
_entity_poly.type
_entity_poly.pdbx_seq_one_letter_code
_entity_poly.pdbx_strand_id
1 'polypeptide(L)'
;MADHDDKDLSGAANLNRRGLLKCMAWAGTGLLWTVSGGVPRSLGLLGDAVAAEPQANGFTFLQISDSHVGFDKPANPNALGTFQEAIAKVNAMPTQPAFVIHTGDITHLSKDKEFDDAAEAMKALKQKVYTIPGEHDVADADNGKLYLDRYGKGTKGKGWYSFDAGGVHFIALINVFNFEPGFKSAGLAKLGDEQLEWMEKDVKGLSASTPIVVFAHLPLWTVYQEWGWGTEDAPRALGYLKRFGSVTVLNGHIHQIQQKVEGNVSFYTARSTAFPQPAPGRAPAPGPMKVPAEQLHSVLGVRTVNYLRGKSPLAIIESPLGA
;
A
#
# COMPACT_ATOMS: atom_id res chain seq x y z
N MET A 1 36.36 -63.83 -14.12
CA MET A 1 35.38 -63.66 -15.19
C MET A 1 34.12 -63.19 -14.53
N ALA A 2 33.89 -61.92 -14.48
CA ALA A 2 32.63 -61.28 -14.20
C ALA A 2 32.74 -59.86 -14.75
N ASP A 3 31.99 -59.57 -15.81
CA ASP A 3 31.90 -58.28 -16.45
C ASP A 3 31.24 -57.28 -15.52
N HIS A 4 31.83 -56.08 -15.37
CA HIS A 4 31.22 -54.92 -14.82
C HIS A 4 30.69 -54.03 -15.96
N ASP A 5 29.39 -54.00 -16.08
CA ASP A 5 28.67 -53.01 -16.92
C ASP A 5 28.77 -51.62 -16.29
N ASP A 6 29.54 -50.74 -16.90
CA ASP A 6 29.55 -49.31 -16.66
C ASP A 6 28.28 -48.67 -17.30
N LYS A 7 27.30 -48.32 -16.50
CA LYS A 7 26.17 -47.50 -16.95
C LYS A 7 26.55 -46.03 -16.91
N ASP A 8 26.79 -45.53 -18.09
CA ASP A 8 26.96 -44.13 -18.46
C ASP A 8 25.75 -43.25 -17.97
N LEU A 9 26.01 -42.32 -17.02
CA LEU A 9 25.06 -41.33 -16.51
C LEU A 9 25.24 -40.00 -17.23
N SER A 10 25.26 -39.97 -18.57
CA SER A 10 25.25 -38.73 -19.35
C SER A 10 23.86 -38.41 -19.90
N GLY A 11 22.88 -38.18 -18.99
CA GLY A 11 21.53 -37.69 -19.29
C GLY A 11 21.38 -36.22 -18.99
N ALA A 12 22.28 -35.34 -19.46
CA ALA A 12 22.03 -33.91 -19.45
C ALA A 12 20.93 -33.58 -20.46
N ALA A 13 19.68 -33.46 -19.97
CA ALA A 13 18.55 -33.04 -20.79
C ALA A 13 18.84 -31.64 -21.35
N ASN A 14 19.05 -31.54 -22.66
CA ASN A 14 19.10 -30.30 -23.40
C ASN A 14 17.76 -29.58 -23.27
N LEU A 15 17.62 -28.75 -22.26
CA LEU A 15 16.49 -27.82 -22.11
C LEU A 15 16.59 -26.78 -23.23
N ASN A 16 15.92 -27.03 -24.35
CA ASN A 16 15.81 -26.04 -25.40
C ASN A 16 14.95 -24.85 -24.91
N ARG A 17 15.19 -23.66 -25.46
CA ARG A 17 14.48 -22.42 -25.09
C ARG A 17 12.95 -22.57 -25.09
N ARG A 18 12.38 -23.42 -25.96
CA ARG A 18 10.94 -23.72 -26.00
C ARG A 18 10.45 -24.56 -24.80
N GLY A 19 11.26 -25.48 -24.31
CA GLY A 19 10.96 -26.28 -23.11
C GLY A 19 10.98 -25.42 -21.86
N LEU A 20 11.94 -24.49 -21.73
CA LEU A 20 12.03 -23.54 -20.66
C LEU A 20 10.79 -22.62 -20.62
N LEU A 21 10.35 -22.09 -21.77
CA LEU A 21 9.15 -21.27 -21.90
C LEU A 21 7.86 -22.02 -21.59
N LYS A 22 7.78 -23.33 -21.90
CA LYS A 22 6.62 -24.15 -21.51
C LYS A 22 6.57 -24.43 -20.01
N CYS A 23 7.70 -24.63 -19.34
CA CYS A 23 7.77 -24.74 -17.88
C CYS A 23 7.39 -23.42 -17.19
N MET A 24 7.77 -22.28 -17.78
CA MET A 24 7.38 -20.95 -17.26
C MET A 24 5.89 -20.64 -17.44
N ALA A 25 5.23 -21.17 -18.48
CA ALA A 25 3.79 -21.02 -18.68
C ALA A 25 2.95 -21.81 -17.68
N TRP A 26 3.55 -22.80 -16.99
CA TRP A 26 2.89 -23.60 -15.94
C TRP A 26 3.08 -23.04 -14.53
N ALA A 27 4.11 -22.23 -14.28
CA ALA A 27 4.33 -21.50 -13.05
C ALA A 27 3.59 -20.16 -13.14
N GLY A 28 2.27 -20.15 -12.86
CA GLY A 28 1.37 -19.00 -13.03
C GLY A 28 2.05 -17.65 -12.79
N THR A 29 1.94 -16.75 -13.76
CA THR A 29 2.34 -15.32 -13.77
C THR A 29 3.58 -14.99 -12.93
N GLY A 30 4.72 -15.60 -13.21
CA GLY A 30 6.00 -15.24 -12.62
C GLY A 30 6.49 -13.92 -13.21
N LEU A 31 6.61 -12.89 -12.38
CA LEU A 31 7.37 -11.70 -12.73
C LEU A 31 8.85 -12.06 -12.81
N LEU A 32 9.44 -11.96 -13.98
CA LEU A 32 10.89 -12.05 -14.15
C LEU A 32 11.53 -10.74 -13.68
N TRP A 33 12.31 -10.82 -12.62
CA TRP A 33 13.11 -9.71 -12.12
C TRP A 33 14.49 -9.74 -12.79
N THR A 34 14.89 -8.64 -13.40
CA THR A 34 16.27 -8.43 -13.81
C THR A 34 16.90 -7.34 -12.97
N VAL A 35 18.15 -7.56 -12.55
CA VAL A 35 18.94 -6.54 -11.85
C VAL A 35 19.85 -5.90 -12.88
N SER A 36 19.64 -4.62 -13.21
CA SER A 36 20.54 -3.82 -14.02
C SER A 36 20.95 -2.58 -13.22
N GLY A 37 22.26 -2.46 -12.97
CA GLY A 37 22.80 -1.33 -12.22
C GLY A 37 22.39 -1.27 -10.74
N GLY A 38 22.11 -2.42 -10.10
CA GLY A 38 21.75 -2.50 -8.67
C GLY A 38 20.29 -2.16 -8.37
N VAL A 39 19.47 -1.89 -9.38
CA VAL A 39 18.03 -1.62 -9.21
C VAL A 39 17.22 -2.77 -9.82
N PRO A 40 16.32 -3.42 -9.07
CA PRO A 40 15.40 -4.42 -9.62
C PRO A 40 14.48 -3.76 -10.64
N ARG A 41 14.48 -4.25 -11.88
CA ARG A 41 13.50 -3.87 -12.91
C ARG A 41 12.63 -5.06 -13.24
N SER A 42 11.31 -4.89 -13.22
CA SER A 42 10.38 -5.86 -13.78
C SER A 42 10.37 -5.69 -15.31
N LEU A 43 10.76 -6.72 -16.04
CA LEU A 43 10.48 -6.79 -17.48
C LEU A 43 9.08 -7.38 -17.64
N GLY A 44 8.13 -6.56 -18.02
CA GLY A 44 6.87 -7.04 -18.57
C GLY A 44 7.17 -7.80 -19.85
N LEU A 45 6.94 -9.12 -19.84
CA LEU A 45 7.08 -9.99 -21.03
C LEU A 45 5.95 -9.76 -22.05
N LEU A 46 5.03 -8.88 -21.75
CA LEU A 46 3.97 -8.42 -22.62
C LEU A 46 4.17 -6.90 -22.73
N GLY A 47 4.41 -6.45 -23.94
CA GLY A 47 4.58 -5.03 -24.25
C GLY A 47 3.46 -4.18 -23.64
N ASP A 48 3.74 -2.88 -23.50
CA ASP A 48 2.94 -1.82 -22.89
C ASP A 48 1.64 -2.31 -22.27
N ALA A 49 1.52 -2.22 -20.93
CA ALA A 49 0.32 -2.65 -20.23
C ALA A 49 -0.89 -1.92 -20.85
N VAL A 50 -1.46 -2.49 -21.88
CA VAL A 50 -2.76 -2.11 -22.41
C VAL A 50 -3.69 -2.16 -21.21
N ALA A 51 -4.29 -1.01 -20.88
CA ALA A 51 -5.30 -0.93 -19.85
C ALA A 51 -6.28 -2.08 -20.07
N ALA A 52 -6.31 -3.02 -19.14
CA ALA A 52 -7.17 -4.17 -19.26
C ALA A 52 -8.60 -3.67 -19.46
N GLU A 53 -9.26 -4.13 -20.53
CA GLU A 53 -10.69 -3.96 -20.73
C GLU A 53 -11.43 -4.26 -19.42
N PRO A 54 -12.50 -3.53 -19.04
CA PRO A 54 -13.25 -3.80 -17.82
C PRO A 54 -13.66 -5.26 -17.83
N GLN A 55 -12.96 -6.08 -17.06
CA GLN A 55 -13.22 -7.51 -17.04
C GLN A 55 -14.56 -7.75 -16.35
N ALA A 56 -15.44 -8.51 -16.99
CA ALA A 56 -16.79 -8.84 -16.53
C ALA A 56 -16.86 -9.45 -15.10
N ASN A 57 -15.72 -9.70 -14.46
CA ASN A 57 -15.59 -10.39 -13.16
C ASN A 57 -14.59 -9.74 -12.18
N GLY A 58 -14.33 -8.45 -12.27
CA GLY A 58 -13.40 -7.77 -11.37
C GLY A 58 -13.63 -6.27 -11.28
N PHE A 59 -12.85 -5.57 -10.46
CA PHE A 59 -12.83 -4.12 -10.38
C PHE A 59 -11.43 -3.61 -10.02
N THR A 60 -11.22 -2.35 -10.28
CA THR A 60 -9.99 -1.63 -9.94
C THR A 60 -10.30 -0.60 -8.86
N PHE A 61 -9.46 -0.48 -7.86
CA PHE A 61 -9.43 0.66 -6.95
C PHE A 61 -8.03 1.24 -6.88
N LEU A 62 -7.88 2.39 -6.26
CA LEU A 62 -6.62 3.10 -6.25
C LEU A 62 -6.22 3.44 -4.82
N GLN A 63 -4.92 3.39 -4.54
CA GLN A 63 -4.32 3.87 -3.30
C GLN A 63 -3.53 5.14 -3.57
N ILE A 64 -3.83 6.20 -2.81
CA ILE A 64 -3.02 7.41 -2.62
C ILE A 64 -2.55 7.40 -1.16
N SER A 65 -1.38 7.93 -0.89
CA SER A 65 -0.82 7.95 0.46
C SER A 65 0.06 9.17 0.68
N ASP A 66 0.13 9.60 1.92
CA ASP A 66 1.16 10.53 2.40
C ASP A 66 1.22 11.81 1.56
N SER A 67 0.08 12.51 1.42
CA SER A 67 0.01 13.74 0.64
C SER A 67 0.57 14.95 1.37
N HIS A 68 0.68 14.90 2.69
CA HIS A 68 1.29 15.93 3.55
C HIS A 68 0.97 17.35 3.10
N VAL A 69 -0.31 17.65 2.83
CA VAL A 69 -0.74 18.99 2.45
C VAL A 69 -0.33 19.98 3.54
N GLY A 70 0.36 21.05 3.14
CA GLY A 70 0.99 21.98 4.05
C GLY A 70 2.51 21.83 4.18
N PHE A 71 3.11 20.76 3.64
CA PHE A 71 4.55 20.63 3.55
C PHE A 71 5.13 21.51 2.43
N ASP A 72 6.15 22.34 2.77
CA ASP A 72 6.74 23.35 1.89
C ASP A 72 8.28 23.43 2.02
N LYS A 73 8.94 22.32 2.38
CA LYS A 73 10.39 22.29 2.64
C LYS A 73 11.17 21.81 1.41
N PRO A 74 12.54 21.87 1.44
CA PRO A 74 13.38 21.56 0.27
C PRO A 74 13.23 20.17 -0.35
N ALA A 75 12.61 19.21 0.34
CA ALA A 75 12.31 17.89 -0.24
C ALA A 75 11.17 17.97 -1.26
N ASN A 76 10.18 18.84 -1.03
CA ASN A 76 9.15 19.23 -1.97
C ASN A 76 8.56 20.60 -1.54
N PRO A 77 8.85 21.68 -2.24
CA PRO A 77 8.33 23.01 -1.86
C PRO A 77 6.84 23.21 -2.16
N ASN A 78 6.16 22.24 -2.76
CA ASN A 78 4.75 22.31 -3.13
C ASN A 78 4.06 20.93 -3.07
N ALA A 79 3.91 20.38 -1.85
CA ALA A 79 3.26 19.09 -1.68
C ALA A 79 1.77 19.09 -2.11
N LEU A 80 1.05 20.21 -1.93
CA LEU A 80 -0.30 20.36 -2.46
C LEU A 80 -0.33 20.23 -3.98
N GLY A 81 0.64 20.84 -4.70
CA GLY A 81 0.73 20.75 -6.16
C GLY A 81 0.95 19.31 -6.64
N THR A 82 1.90 18.59 -6.04
CA THR A 82 2.14 17.18 -6.41
C THR A 82 0.97 16.26 -6.05
N PHE A 83 0.20 16.57 -5.00
CA PHE A 83 -1.05 15.87 -4.70
C PHE A 83 -2.12 16.15 -5.76
N GLN A 84 -2.27 17.40 -6.21
CA GLN A 84 -3.17 17.76 -7.31
C GLN A 84 -2.78 17.08 -8.64
N GLU A 85 -1.49 16.96 -8.93
CA GLU A 85 -0.99 16.20 -10.07
C GLU A 85 -1.34 14.71 -9.97
N ALA A 86 -1.21 14.12 -8.77
CA ALA A 86 -1.63 12.73 -8.53
C ALA A 86 -3.13 12.55 -8.82
N ILE A 87 -3.97 13.48 -8.37
CA ILE A 87 -5.41 13.50 -8.64
C ILE A 87 -5.70 13.64 -10.13
N ALA A 88 -5.01 14.56 -10.82
CA ALA A 88 -5.16 14.74 -12.26
C ALA A 88 -4.80 13.46 -13.04
N LYS A 89 -3.71 12.78 -12.62
CA LYS A 89 -3.29 11.49 -13.19
C LYS A 89 -4.37 10.42 -12.99
N VAL A 90 -5.00 10.33 -11.82
CA VAL A 90 -6.11 9.40 -11.56
C VAL A 90 -7.29 9.70 -12.49
N ASN A 91 -7.68 10.98 -12.62
CA ASN A 91 -8.79 11.40 -13.46
C ASN A 91 -8.54 11.18 -14.96
N ALA A 92 -7.27 11.14 -15.38
CA ALA A 92 -6.85 10.86 -16.76
C ALA A 92 -6.74 9.37 -17.09
N MET A 93 -6.90 8.48 -16.11
CA MET A 93 -6.82 7.05 -16.37
C MET A 93 -7.89 6.59 -17.37
N PRO A 94 -7.54 5.77 -18.37
CA PRO A 94 -8.52 5.29 -19.37
C PRO A 94 -9.59 4.40 -18.69
N THR A 95 -9.24 3.61 -17.69
CA THR A 95 -10.18 2.86 -16.86
C THR A 95 -10.25 3.53 -15.49
N GLN A 96 -11.42 4.10 -15.17
CA GLN A 96 -11.61 4.79 -13.91
C GLN A 96 -11.72 3.79 -12.75
N PRO A 97 -11.02 4.01 -11.62
CA PRO A 97 -11.16 3.17 -10.45
C PRO A 97 -12.56 3.29 -9.83
N ALA A 98 -13.05 2.22 -9.23
CA ALA A 98 -14.35 2.20 -8.55
C ALA A 98 -14.38 3.16 -7.34
N PHE A 99 -13.25 3.30 -6.66
CA PHE A 99 -13.03 4.22 -5.53
C PHE A 99 -11.53 4.44 -5.31
N VAL A 100 -11.21 5.37 -4.44
CA VAL A 100 -9.85 5.68 -3.99
C VAL A 100 -9.75 5.42 -2.49
N ILE A 101 -8.65 4.85 -2.03
CA ILE A 101 -8.27 4.75 -0.62
C ILE A 101 -7.10 5.72 -0.40
N HIS A 102 -7.21 6.61 0.59
CA HIS A 102 -6.10 7.41 1.08
C HIS A 102 -5.58 6.82 2.40
N THR A 103 -4.34 6.35 2.40
CA THR A 103 -3.77 5.61 3.53
C THR A 103 -3.04 6.47 4.56
N GLY A 104 -3.55 7.70 4.79
CA GLY A 104 -3.11 8.58 5.88
C GLY A 104 -2.04 9.58 5.50
N ASP A 105 -1.68 10.42 6.47
CA ASP A 105 -0.84 11.60 6.31
C ASP A 105 -1.35 12.50 5.18
N ILE A 106 -2.65 12.83 5.30
CA ILE A 106 -3.35 13.75 4.39
C ILE A 106 -2.76 15.14 4.53
N THR A 107 -2.61 15.59 5.79
CA THR A 107 -2.04 16.88 6.19
C THR A 107 -0.63 16.73 6.72
N HIS A 108 0.09 17.83 6.88
CA HIS A 108 1.44 17.78 7.44
C HIS A 108 1.49 18.11 8.95
N LEU A 109 0.64 18.98 9.44
CA LEU A 109 0.64 19.45 10.84
C LEU A 109 -0.75 19.48 11.47
N SER A 110 -1.73 18.73 10.96
CA SER A 110 -3.13 18.70 11.45
C SER A 110 -3.79 20.09 11.56
N LYS A 111 -3.47 21.04 10.68
CA LYS A 111 -4.10 22.37 10.72
C LYS A 111 -5.41 22.39 9.93
N ASP A 112 -6.38 23.20 10.40
CA ASP A 112 -7.65 23.39 9.69
C ASP A 112 -7.46 23.71 8.22
N LYS A 113 -6.56 24.66 7.90
CA LYS A 113 -6.28 25.06 6.52
C LYS A 113 -5.69 23.91 5.69
N GLU A 114 -4.84 23.08 6.27
CA GLU A 114 -4.24 21.93 5.56
C GLU A 114 -5.32 20.89 5.21
N PHE A 115 -6.25 20.64 6.14
CA PHE A 115 -7.41 19.79 5.88
C PHE A 115 -8.36 20.39 4.84
N ASP A 116 -8.60 21.70 4.88
CA ASP A 116 -9.47 22.38 3.93
C ASP A 116 -8.88 22.35 2.53
N ASP A 117 -7.57 22.63 2.38
CA ASP A 117 -6.85 22.55 1.10
C ASP A 117 -6.85 21.10 0.55
N ALA A 118 -6.63 20.11 1.42
CA ALA A 118 -6.68 18.69 1.04
C ALA A 118 -8.09 18.27 0.60
N ALA A 119 -9.12 18.67 1.35
CA ALA A 119 -10.50 18.38 1.01
C ALA A 119 -10.90 19.02 -0.33
N GLU A 120 -10.47 20.26 -0.58
CA GLU A 120 -10.72 20.94 -1.85
C GLU A 120 -10.05 20.22 -3.02
N ALA A 121 -8.77 19.81 -2.85
CA ALA A 121 -8.08 19.01 -3.86
C ALA A 121 -8.79 17.68 -4.13
N MET A 122 -9.21 16.95 -3.08
CA MET A 122 -9.91 15.67 -3.21
C MET A 122 -11.28 15.77 -3.88
N LYS A 123 -11.98 16.95 -3.84
CA LYS A 123 -13.23 17.15 -4.58
C LYS A 123 -13.06 17.01 -6.08
N ALA A 124 -11.85 17.20 -6.62
CA ALA A 124 -11.56 16.98 -8.03
C ALA A 124 -11.55 15.50 -8.43
N LEU A 125 -11.45 14.56 -7.50
CA LEU A 125 -11.62 13.13 -7.76
C LEU A 125 -13.09 12.84 -8.11
N LYS A 126 -13.29 12.07 -9.17
CA LYS A 126 -14.62 11.63 -9.60
C LYS A 126 -15.16 10.48 -8.75
N GLN A 127 -14.28 9.81 -8.03
CA GLN A 127 -14.57 8.63 -7.23
C GLN A 127 -14.78 8.97 -5.77
N LYS A 128 -15.51 8.11 -5.06
CA LYS A 128 -15.55 8.15 -3.60
C LYS A 128 -14.15 7.91 -3.04
N VAL A 129 -13.74 8.71 -2.06
CA VAL A 129 -12.49 8.53 -1.32
C VAL A 129 -12.81 7.93 0.05
N TYR A 130 -12.13 6.87 0.39
CA TYR A 130 -12.10 6.28 1.74
C TYR A 130 -10.78 6.68 2.38
N THR A 131 -10.81 7.24 3.58
CA THR A 131 -9.63 7.75 4.27
C THR A 131 -9.38 7.04 5.58
N ILE A 132 -8.12 6.96 5.98
CA ILE A 132 -7.67 6.72 7.35
C ILE A 132 -6.68 7.84 7.71
N PRO A 133 -6.49 8.19 8.99
CA PRO A 133 -5.47 9.14 9.37
C PRO A 133 -4.09 8.49 9.41
N GLY A 134 -3.06 9.31 9.15
CA GLY A 134 -1.70 9.06 9.59
C GLY A 134 -1.39 9.84 10.89
N GLU A 135 -0.17 9.72 11.41
CA GLU A 135 0.24 10.43 12.64
C GLU A 135 0.25 11.95 12.43
N HIS A 136 0.49 12.40 11.22
CA HIS A 136 0.44 13.82 10.85
C HIS A 136 -0.99 14.39 10.84
N ASP A 137 -2.02 13.55 10.76
CA ASP A 137 -3.42 13.95 10.78
C ASP A 137 -4.02 14.00 12.20
N VAL A 138 -3.28 13.49 13.19
CA VAL A 138 -3.72 13.43 14.60
C VAL A 138 -2.80 14.21 15.52
N ALA A 139 -1.93 15.05 14.97
CA ALA A 139 -0.96 15.84 15.71
C ALA A 139 -1.56 17.11 16.36
N ASP A 140 -2.87 17.35 16.20
CA ASP A 140 -3.57 18.46 16.85
C ASP A 140 -3.65 18.27 18.37
N ALA A 141 -3.95 19.35 19.10
CA ALA A 141 -4.01 19.36 20.57
C ALA A 141 -5.04 18.39 21.15
N ASP A 142 -6.08 18.08 20.38
CA ASP A 142 -7.18 17.17 20.76
C ASP A 142 -6.98 15.76 20.15
N ASN A 143 -5.76 15.43 19.76
CA ASN A 143 -5.34 14.11 19.26
C ASN A 143 -6.30 13.54 18.21
N GLY A 144 -6.37 14.22 17.05
CA GLY A 144 -7.11 13.77 15.87
C GLY A 144 -8.57 14.22 15.81
N LYS A 145 -8.99 15.14 16.68
CA LYS A 145 -10.35 15.69 16.63
C LYS A 145 -10.65 16.33 15.28
N LEU A 146 -9.72 17.11 14.73
CA LEU A 146 -9.90 17.77 13.43
C LEU A 146 -10.08 16.77 12.28
N TYR A 147 -9.39 15.64 12.33
CA TYR A 147 -9.59 14.54 11.37
C TYR A 147 -10.98 13.90 11.54
N LEU A 148 -11.35 13.54 12.78
CA LEU A 148 -12.62 12.87 13.07
C LEU A 148 -13.83 13.73 12.75
N ASP A 149 -13.77 15.04 12.98
CA ASP A 149 -14.84 15.97 12.63
C ASP A 149 -15.11 16.00 11.11
N ARG A 150 -14.07 15.81 10.28
CA ARG A 150 -14.17 15.85 8.81
C ARG A 150 -14.45 14.50 8.18
N TYR A 151 -13.81 13.43 8.67
CA TYR A 151 -13.81 12.11 8.04
C TYR A 151 -14.41 11.00 8.91
N GLY A 152 -14.64 11.25 10.20
CA GLY A 152 -15.12 10.24 11.15
C GLY A 152 -16.59 9.87 11.04
N LYS A 153 -17.38 10.56 10.22
CA LYS A 153 -18.82 10.29 10.10
C LYS A 153 -19.07 8.86 9.57
N GLY A 154 -19.79 8.07 10.37
CA GLY A 154 -20.14 6.68 10.02
C GLY A 154 -19.06 5.66 10.35
N THR A 155 -17.95 6.07 10.92
CA THR A 155 -16.90 5.20 11.43
C THR A 155 -17.20 4.70 12.85
N LYS A 156 -16.37 3.82 13.39
CA LYS A 156 -16.45 3.30 14.76
C LYS A 156 -15.27 3.83 15.59
N GLY A 157 -15.45 3.91 16.90
CA GLY A 157 -14.40 4.32 17.83
C GLY A 157 -13.63 5.56 17.38
N LYS A 158 -12.34 5.42 17.22
CA LYS A 158 -11.44 6.49 16.74
C LYS A 158 -11.27 6.47 15.20
N GLY A 159 -12.30 6.10 14.45
CA GLY A 159 -12.29 6.27 13.01
C GLY A 159 -12.14 4.99 12.19
N TRP A 160 -12.12 3.79 12.80
CA TRP A 160 -12.06 2.54 12.04
C TRP A 160 -13.42 2.12 11.47
N TYR A 161 -13.41 1.38 10.37
CA TYR A 161 -14.62 0.91 9.68
C TYR A 161 -14.32 -0.23 8.73
N SER A 162 -15.37 -0.86 8.22
CA SER A 162 -15.28 -1.82 7.13
C SER A 162 -16.37 -1.57 6.08
N PHE A 163 -16.16 -2.09 4.88
CA PHE A 163 -17.15 -2.07 3.80
C PHE A 163 -16.88 -3.20 2.80
N ASP A 164 -17.90 -3.54 2.03
CA ASP A 164 -17.79 -4.55 0.98
C ASP A 164 -17.86 -3.90 -0.40
N ALA A 165 -17.02 -4.37 -1.32
CA ALA A 165 -17.06 -3.97 -2.71
C ALA A 165 -16.65 -5.14 -3.62
N GLY A 166 -17.46 -5.45 -4.63
CA GLY A 166 -17.15 -6.46 -5.64
C GLY A 166 -16.88 -7.88 -5.09
N GLY A 167 -17.36 -8.19 -3.87
CA GLY A 167 -17.11 -9.47 -3.20
C GLY A 167 -15.81 -9.53 -2.40
N VAL A 168 -15.16 -8.40 -2.21
CA VAL A 168 -13.99 -8.21 -1.33
C VAL A 168 -14.44 -7.47 -0.08
N HIS A 169 -13.97 -7.89 1.09
CA HIS A 169 -14.19 -7.20 2.35
C HIS A 169 -12.99 -6.29 2.68
N PHE A 170 -13.27 -5.00 2.87
CA PHE A 170 -12.28 -3.97 3.15
C PHE A 170 -12.35 -3.57 4.61
N ILE A 171 -11.19 -3.49 5.28
CA ILE A 171 -11.06 -3.16 6.70
C ILE A 171 -10.09 -1.99 6.84
N ALA A 172 -10.60 -0.85 7.31
CA ALA A 172 -9.83 0.33 7.65
C ALA A 172 -9.42 0.27 9.12
N LEU A 173 -8.15 0.12 9.39
CA LEU A 173 -7.57 0.10 10.73
C LEU A 173 -6.82 1.40 11.03
N ILE A 174 -6.98 1.90 12.24
CA ILE A 174 -6.33 3.11 12.72
C ILE A 174 -5.28 2.72 13.75
N ASN A 175 -4.03 3.07 13.49
CA ASN A 175 -2.90 2.68 14.34
C ASN A 175 -2.01 3.87 14.74
N VAL A 176 -2.57 5.08 14.78
CA VAL A 176 -1.80 6.31 15.04
C VAL A 176 -2.19 7.04 16.32
N PHE A 177 -3.24 6.63 17.02
CA PHE A 177 -3.72 7.35 18.22
C PHE A 177 -2.91 7.10 19.49
N ASN A 178 -1.89 6.27 19.46
CA ASN A 178 -0.90 6.17 20.53
C ASN A 178 0.26 7.16 20.35
N PHE A 179 0.29 7.93 19.26
CA PHE A 179 1.22 9.04 19.08
C PHE A 179 0.72 10.23 19.90
N GLU A 180 1.63 10.88 20.62
CA GLU A 180 1.29 12.11 21.34
C GLU A 180 1.25 13.32 20.37
N PRO A 181 0.49 14.37 20.69
CA PRO A 181 0.50 15.60 19.92
C PRO A 181 1.92 16.12 19.66
N GLY A 182 2.18 16.55 18.42
CA GLY A 182 3.50 17.04 18.00
C GLY A 182 4.52 15.93 17.71
N PHE A 183 4.08 14.74 17.31
CA PHE A 183 4.92 13.61 16.84
C PHE A 183 5.83 13.00 17.89
N LYS A 184 5.54 13.14 19.15
CA LYS A 184 6.24 12.45 20.22
C LYS A 184 5.84 10.99 20.23
N SER A 185 6.38 10.19 19.30
CA SER A 185 6.18 8.75 19.32
C SER A 185 7.14 8.10 20.30
N ALA A 186 6.61 7.22 21.11
CA ALA A 186 7.38 6.38 22.03
C ALA A 186 7.62 4.97 21.46
N GLY A 187 7.73 4.80 20.14
CA GLY A 187 8.00 3.49 19.53
C GLY A 187 7.02 3.08 18.44
N LEU A 188 6.61 1.80 18.42
CA LEU A 188 5.71 1.24 17.41
C LEU A 188 4.28 1.76 17.56
N ALA A 189 3.55 1.82 16.47
CA ALA A 189 2.12 2.10 16.40
C ALA A 189 1.29 1.03 17.13
N LYS A 190 0.05 1.35 17.48
CA LYS A 190 -0.90 0.41 18.12
C LYS A 190 -2.31 0.57 17.57
N LEU A 191 -2.98 -0.56 17.42
CA LEU A 191 -4.41 -0.63 17.09
C LEU A 191 -5.28 -0.46 18.34
N GLY A 192 -4.88 -1.10 19.44
CA GLY A 192 -5.61 -1.10 20.71
C GLY A 192 -6.73 -2.16 20.80
N ASP A 193 -7.07 -2.52 22.03
CA ASP A 193 -8.00 -3.64 22.30
C ASP A 193 -9.39 -3.45 21.70
N GLU A 194 -9.98 -2.25 21.84
CA GLU A 194 -11.33 -1.97 21.37
C GLU A 194 -11.46 -2.21 19.85
N GLN A 195 -10.48 -1.74 19.07
CA GLN A 195 -10.46 -1.92 17.63
C GLN A 195 -10.20 -3.39 17.25
N LEU A 196 -9.33 -4.06 17.98
CA LEU A 196 -9.03 -5.47 17.75
C LEU A 196 -10.25 -6.36 18.02
N GLU A 197 -10.99 -6.11 19.11
CA GLU A 197 -12.24 -6.80 19.40
C GLU A 197 -13.33 -6.51 18.36
N TRP A 198 -13.40 -5.28 17.89
CA TRP A 198 -14.31 -4.92 16.79
C TRP A 198 -13.95 -5.70 15.53
N MET A 199 -12.68 -5.72 15.13
CA MET A 199 -12.20 -6.43 13.95
C MET A 199 -12.49 -7.93 14.01
N GLU A 200 -12.27 -8.56 15.18
CA GLU A 200 -12.60 -9.98 15.38
C GLU A 200 -14.08 -10.26 15.11
N LYS A 201 -14.98 -9.40 15.64
CA LYS A 201 -16.42 -9.52 15.43
C LYS A 201 -16.81 -9.29 13.97
N ASP A 202 -16.19 -8.31 13.32
CA ASP A 202 -16.43 -7.92 11.94
C ASP A 202 -16.13 -9.07 10.96
N VAL A 203 -15.00 -9.72 11.12
CA VAL A 203 -14.62 -10.84 10.22
C VAL A 203 -15.25 -12.19 10.59
N LYS A 204 -15.78 -12.37 11.79
CA LYS A 204 -16.20 -13.67 12.34
C LYS A 204 -17.17 -14.44 11.44
N GLY A 205 -18.14 -13.75 10.82
CA GLY A 205 -19.19 -14.35 9.98
C GLY A 205 -18.81 -14.54 8.52
N LEU A 206 -17.65 -14.05 8.08
CA LEU A 206 -17.23 -14.10 6.69
C LEU A 206 -16.77 -15.51 6.30
N SER A 207 -16.99 -15.91 5.04
CA SER A 207 -16.42 -17.14 4.48
C SER A 207 -14.90 -17.05 4.42
N ALA A 208 -14.21 -18.16 4.66
CA ALA A 208 -12.76 -18.25 4.49
C ALA A 208 -12.30 -17.98 3.04
N SER A 209 -13.19 -18.10 2.06
CA SER A 209 -12.95 -17.76 0.65
C SER A 209 -13.15 -16.28 0.33
N THR A 210 -13.66 -15.46 1.28
CA THR A 210 -13.80 -14.01 1.08
C THR A 210 -12.41 -13.37 1.03
N PRO A 211 -12.03 -12.69 -0.07
CA PRO A 211 -10.79 -11.92 -0.09
C PRO A 211 -10.88 -10.73 0.87
N ILE A 212 -9.81 -10.48 1.61
CA ILE A 212 -9.73 -9.40 2.58
C ILE A 212 -8.70 -8.38 2.11
N VAL A 213 -9.06 -7.11 2.17
CA VAL A 213 -8.13 -5.98 2.02
C VAL A 213 -8.13 -5.19 3.33
N VAL A 214 -6.99 -5.12 3.98
CA VAL A 214 -6.77 -4.27 5.17
C VAL A 214 -5.96 -3.06 4.74
N PHE A 215 -6.33 -1.88 5.22
CA PHE A 215 -5.48 -0.70 5.06
C PHE A 215 -5.32 0.01 6.40
N ALA A 216 -4.08 0.33 6.72
CA ALA A 216 -3.65 1.03 7.92
C ALA A 216 -2.47 1.95 7.55
N HIS A 217 -2.26 3.03 8.29
CA HIS A 217 -1.20 3.96 7.92
C HIS A 217 0.18 3.33 8.13
N LEU A 218 0.58 3.04 9.37
CA LEU A 218 1.85 2.36 9.61
C LEU A 218 1.78 0.88 9.21
N PRO A 219 2.90 0.28 8.77
CA PRO A 219 2.96 -1.13 8.41
C PRO A 219 2.48 -2.06 9.54
N LEU A 220 1.69 -3.08 9.18
CA LEU A 220 1.26 -4.14 10.09
C LEU A 220 2.34 -5.23 10.28
N TRP A 221 3.58 -4.89 10.00
CA TRP A 221 4.78 -5.65 10.37
C TRP A 221 5.89 -4.68 10.73
N THR A 222 6.87 -5.11 11.50
CA THR A 222 8.01 -4.25 11.82
C THR A 222 8.96 -4.21 10.64
N VAL A 223 9.02 -3.04 9.97
CA VAL A 223 9.96 -2.74 8.89
C VAL A 223 11.31 -2.34 9.47
N TYR A 224 11.29 -1.41 10.44
CA TYR A 224 12.49 -0.94 11.13
C TYR A 224 12.12 -0.37 12.49
N GLN A 225 12.50 -1.09 13.55
CA GLN A 225 12.05 -0.79 14.91
C GLN A 225 12.64 0.51 15.46
N GLU A 226 13.88 0.81 15.11
CA GLU A 226 14.59 2.01 15.58
C GLU A 226 13.92 3.30 15.11
N TRP A 227 13.16 3.24 14.02
CA TRP A 227 12.38 4.38 13.52
C TRP A 227 10.88 4.27 13.83
N GLY A 228 10.47 3.30 14.62
CA GLY A 228 9.06 3.07 14.93
C GLY A 228 8.22 2.56 13.74
N TRP A 229 8.85 2.08 12.68
CA TRP A 229 8.17 1.62 11.46
C TRP A 229 7.56 0.24 11.62
N GLY A 230 6.40 0.20 12.25
CA GLY A 230 5.64 -1.01 12.48
C GLY A 230 4.51 -0.82 13.47
N THR A 231 3.73 -1.88 13.70
CA THR A 231 2.58 -1.90 14.62
C THR A 231 2.76 -3.04 15.61
N GLU A 232 2.79 -2.72 16.90
CA GLU A 232 3.15 -3.63 18.00
C GLU A 232 2.16 -4.79 18.13
N ASP A 233 0.87 -4.50 18.09
CA ASP A 233 -0.22 -5.46 18.28
C ASP A 233 -0.79 -6.02 16.96
N ALA A 234 -0.15 -5.71 15.82
CA ALA A 234 -0.51 -6.27 14.52
C ALA A 234 -0.57 -7.81 14.48
N PRO A 235 0.28 -8.58 15.20
CA PRO A 235 0.17 -10.04 15.22
C PRO A 235 -1.19 -10.55 15.67
N ARG A 236 -1.89 -9.84 16.57
CA ARG A 236 -3.23 -10.19 17.01
C ARG A 236 -4.27 -9.96 15.88
N ALA A 237 -4.23 -8.79 15.22
CA ALA A 237 -5.08 -8.49 14.06
C ALA A 237 -4.88 -9.53 12.93
N LEU A 238 -3.62 -9.80 12.57
CA LEU A 238 -3.28 -10.79 11.55
C LEU A 238 -3.71 -12.21 11.95
N GLY A 239 -3.73 -12.50 13.25
CA GLY A 239 -4.25 -13.76 13.79
C GLY A 239 -5.69 -14.05 13.40
N TYR A 240 -6.56 -13.04 13.40
CA TYR A 240 -7.96 -13.16 12.98
C TYR A 240 -8.09 -13.44 11.48
N LEU A 241 -7.08 -13.06 10.69
CA LEU A 241 -7.08 -13.20 9.23
C LEU A 241 -6.46 -14.50 8.71
N LYS A 242 -5.86 -15.33 9.57
CA LYS A 242 -5.16 -16.57 9.15
C LYS A 242 -6.05 -17.56 8.41
N ARG A 243 -7.34 -17.55 8.65
CA ARG A 243 -8.30 -18.48 8.04
C ARG A 243 -8.73 -18.12 6.61
N PHE A 244 -8.44 -16.89 6.15
CA PHE A 244 -8.84 -16.44 4.82
C PHE A 244 -7.82 -16.86 3.77
N GLY A 245 -8.30 -17.22 2.58
CA GLY A 245 -7.41 -17.67 1.49
C GLY A 245 -6.56 -16.57 0.85
N SER A 246 -6.96 -15.30 0.99
CA SER A 246 -6.25 -14.15 0.43
C SER A 246 -6.46 -12.92 1.31
N VAL A 247 -5.34 -12.37 1.78
CA VAL A 247 -5.32 -11.12 2.56
C VAL A 247 -4.29 -10.18 1.93
N THR A 248 -4.71 -8.96 1.63
CA THR A 248 -3.83 -7.89 1.15
C THR A 248 -3.81 -6.77 2.17
N VAL A 249 -2.64 -6.34 2.60
CA VAL A 249 -2.43 -5.24 3.53
C VAL A 249 -1.77 -4.08 2.79
N LEU A 250 -2.39 -2.90 2.82
CA LEU A 250 -1.93 -1.67 2.18
C LEU A 250 -1.56 -0.64 3.23
N ASN A 251 -0.34 -0.13 3.18
CA ASN A 251 0.18 0.84 4.13
C ASN A 251 0.81 2.05 3.42
N GLY A 252 0.92 3.16 4.15
CA GLY A 252 1.69 4.35 3.81
C GLY A 252 2.94 4.49 4.67
N HIS A 253 3.13 5.68 5.24
CA HIS A 253 4.09 6.07 6.26
C HIS A 253 5.55 6.09 5.83
N ILE A 254 6.04 5.04 5.18
CA ILE A 254 7.48 4.93 4.87
C ILE A 254 7.87 5.53 3.50
N HIS A 255 6.91 6.01 2.73
CA HIS A 255 7.08 6.67 1.42
C HIS A 255 7.91 5.88 0.41
N GLN A 256 7.96 4.55 0.54
CA GLN A 256 8.72 3.64 -0.31
C GLN A 256 7.86 2.44 -0.69
N ILE A 257 8.15 1.85 -1.85
CA ILE A 257 7.55 0.59 -2.24
C ILE A 257 8.32 -0.52 -1.53
N GLN A 258 7.65 -1.18 -0.60
CA GLN A 258 8.12 -2.43 -0.01
C GLN A 258 7.03 -3.48 -0.12
N GLN A 259 7.44 -4.71 -0.27
CA GLN A 259 6.56 -5.87 -0.34
C GLN A 259 7.07 -6.97 0.57
N LYS A 260 6.16 -7.57 1.33
CA LYS A 260 6.39 -8.78 2.10
C LYS A 260 5.26 -9.76 1.86
N VAL A 261 5.55 -11.04 1.78
CA VAL A 261 4.54 -12.10 1.75
C VAL A 261 4.80 -13.03 2.93
N GLU A 262 3.76 -13.31 3.69
CA GLU A 262 3.80 -14.21 4.84
C GLU A 262 2.54 -15.07 4.87
N GLY A 263 2.66 -16.35 4.50
CA GLY A 263 1.53 -17.25 4.35
C GLY A 263 0.51 -16.73 3.32
N ASN A 264 -0.72 -16.52 3.78
CA ASN A 264 -1.82 -16.00 2.98
C ASN A 264 -1.90 -14.47 2.93
N VAL A 265 -0.96 -13.75 3.55
CA VAL A 265 -0.96 -12.30 3.67
C VAL A 265 0.13 -11.69 2.79
N SER A 266 -0.26 -10.76 1.95
CA SER A 266 0.65 -9.93 1.14
C SER A 266 0.60 -8.49 1.65
N PHE A 267 1.74 -7.93 2.04
CA PHE A 267 1.89 -6.59 2.56
C PHE A 267 2.55 -5.68 1.53
N TYR A 268 2.05 -4.45 1.42
CA TYR A 268 2.57 -3.46 0.48
C TYR A 268 2.58 -2.08 1.15
N THR A 269 3.71 -1.38 1.06
CA THR A 269 3.78 0.04 1.40
C THR A 269 3.79 0.88 0.13
N ALA A 270 3.17 2.06 0.18
CA ALA A 270 3.01 2.95 -0.97
C ALA A 270 4.12 3.99 -1.06
N ARG A 271 4.30 4.55 -2.26
CA ARG A 271 4.95 5.84 -2.44
C ARG A 271 4.08 6.94 -1.86
N SER A 272 4.71 8.00 -1.38
CA SER A 272 4.06 9.27 -1.07
C SER A 272 3.71 10.04 -2.34
N THR A 273 2.77 10.96 -2.26
CA THR A 273 2.59 12.00 -3.27
C THR A 273 3.31 13.30 -2.90
N ALA A 274 3.92 13.37 -1.71
CA ALA A 274 4.62 14.57 -1.23
C ALA A 274 6.15 14.50 -1.37
N PHE A 275 6.79 13.53 -0.73
CA PHE A 275 8.26 13.41 -0.74
C PHE A 275 8.69 11.96 -0.43
N PRO A 276 9.88 11.51 -0.88
CA PRO A 276 10.44 10.23 -0.48
C PRO A 276 11.08 10.31 0.91
N GLN A 277 11.25 9.16 1.57
CA GLN A 277 12.04 8.98 2.78
C GLN A 277 13.30 8.14 2.52
N PRO A 278 14.35 8.24 3.36
CA PRO A 278 15.54 7.39 3.23
C PRO A 278 15.20 5.92 3.51
N ALA A 279 15.97 5.02 2.91
CA ALA A 279 15.85 3.60 3.24
C ALA A 279 16.22 3.34 4.71
N PRO A 280 15.66 2.30 5.36
CA PRO A 280 15.95 1.95 6.75
C PRO A 280 17.44 1.93 7.05
N GLY A 281 17.86 2.63 8.10
CA GLY A 281 19.26 2.69 8.53
C GLY A 281 20.22 3.47 7.60
N ARG A 282 19.71 4.14 6.56
CA ARG A 282 20.55 4.94 5.64
C ARG A 282 20.64 6.43 6.01
N ALA A 283 19.92 6.84 7.04
CA ALA A 283 19.96 8.17 7.64
C ALA A 283 19.87 8.05 9.17
N PRO A 284 20.21 9.12 9.92
CA PRO A 284 20.09 9.11 11.38
C PRO A 284 18.65 8.98 11.89
N ALA A 285 17.67 9.41 11.09
CA ALA A 285 16.25 9.39 11.41
C ALA A 285 15.41 9.30 10.13
N PRO A 286 14.13 8.88 10.24
CA PRO A 286 13.18 8.99 9.13
C PRO A 286 12.88 10.46 8.85
N GLY A 287 12.30 10.75 7.69
CA GLY A 287 11.84 12.09 7.35
C GLY A 287 12.04 12.44 5.88
N PRO A 288 11.67 13.68 5.50
CA PRO A 288 11.71 14.11 4.12
C PRO A 288 13.12 14.07 3.53
N MET A 289 13.28 13.28 2.48
CA MET A 289 14.55 13.16 1.76
C MET A 289 14.52 14.03 0.50
N LYS A 290 15.49 14.94 0.37
CA LYS A 290 15.66 15.72 -0.85
C LYS A 290 16.28 14.85 -1.95
N VAL A 291 15.68 14.87 -3.11
CA VAL A 291 16.22 14.32 -4.37
C VAL A 291 16.43 15.46 -5.37
N PRO A 292 17.22 15.27 -6.46
CA PRO A 292 17.26 16.23 -7.57
C PRO A 292 15.83 16.56 -8.06
N ALA A 293 15.57 17.84 -8.37
CA ALA A 293 14.22 18.30 -8.71
C ALA A 293 13.60 17.54 -9.88
N GLU A 294 14.40 17.19 -10.88
CA GLU A 294 14.02 16.41 -12.05
C GLU A 294 13.65 14.94 -11.73
N GLN A 295 14.05 14.45 -10.56
CA GLN A 295 13.75 13.09 -10.11
C GLN A 295 12.54 13.03 -9.17
N LEU A 296 12.08 14.16 -8.64
CA LEU A 296 11.01 14.15 -7.63
C LEU A 296 9.78 13.39 -8.11
N HIS A 297 9.25 13.70 -9.29
CA HIS A 297 8.07 13.06 -9.85
C HIS A 297 8.26 11.55 -10.12
N SER A 298 9.49 11.10 -10.35
CA SER A 298 9.78 9.68 -10.58
C SER A 298 9.74 8.84 -9.29
N VAL A 299 9.89 9.48 -8.13
CA VAL A 299 9.85 8.81 -6.81
C VAL A 299 8.51 8.97 -6.10
N LEU A 300 7.68 9.92 -6.53
CA LEU A 300 6.29 10.08 -6.09
C LEU A 300 5.36 9.22 -6.93
N GLY A 301 4.16 8.88 -6.42
CA GLY A 301 3.25 8.08 -7.23
C GLY A 301 1.95 7.69 -6.56
N VAL A 302 1.12 6.99 -7.35
CA VAL A 302 -0.13 6.37 -6.93
C VAL A 302 -0.09 4.89 -7.27
N ARG A 303 -0.93 4.10 -6.61
CA ARG A 303 -1.00 2.65 -6.81
C ARG A 303 -2.37 2.23 -7.29
N THR A 304 -2.40 1.48 -8.39
CA THR A 304 -3.60 0.82 -8.88
C THR A 304 -3.64 -0.61 -8.34
N VAL A 305 -4.78 -1.01 -7.81
CA VAL A 305 -5.03 -2.37 -7.30
C VAL A 305 -6.16 -2.99 -8.09
N ASN A 306 -5.87 -4.08 -8.78
CA ASN A 306 -6.84 -4.81 -9.60
C ASN A 306 -7.26 -6.09 -8.89
N TYR A 307 -8.56 -6.22 -8.65
CA TYR A 307 -9.18 -7.44 -8.21
C TYR A 307 -9.81 -8.18 -9.38
N LEU A 308 -9.47 -9.43 -9.53
CA LEU A 308 -10.09 -10.36 -10.48
C LEU A 308 -10.78 -11.45 -9.69
N ARG A 309 -12.11 -11.58 -9.84
CA ARG A 309 -12.90 -12.58 -9.12
C ARG A 309 -12.33 -14.00 -9.32
N GLY A 310 -12.09 -14.71 -8.23
CA GLY A 310 -11.51 -16.05 -8.25
C GLY A 310 -10.01 -16.08 -8.57
N LYS A 311 -9.35 -14.93 -8.64
CA LYS A 311 -7.88 -14.81 -8.71
C LYS A 311 -7.35 -14.21 -7.41
N SER A 312 -6.29 -14.79 -6.92
CA SER A 312 -5.57 -14.36 -5.70
C SER A 312 -4.07 -14.56 -5.95
N PRO A 313 -3.21 -13.64 -5.55
CA PRO A 313 -3.45 -12.35 -4.91
C PRO A 313 -3.95 -11.25 -5.85
N LEU A 314 -4.23 -10.05 -5.29
CA LEU A 314 -4.56 -8.85 -6.07
C LEU A 314 -3.36 -8.40 -6.91
N ALA A 315 -3.61 -7.91 -8.13
CA ALA A 315 -2.57 -7.33 -8.96
C ALA A 315 -2.30 -5.88 -8.53
N ILE A 316 -1.05 -5.57 -8.22
CA ILE A 316 -0.60 -4.25 -7.76
C ILE A 316 0.23 -3.61 -8.86
N ILE A 317 -0.12 -2.38 -9.25
CA ILE A 317 0.57 -1.60 -10.29
C ILE A 317 0.98 -0.25 -9.73
N GLU A 318 2.27 0.03 -9.72
CA GLU A 318 2.82 1.31 -9.29
C GLU A 318 2.88 2.28 -10.47
N SER A 319 2.39 3.51 -10.27
CA SER A 319 2.37 4.56 -11.29
C SER A 319 3.07 5.81 -10.76
N PRO A 320 4.35 6.06 -11.11
CA PRO A 320 5.04 7.29 -10.74
C PRO A 320 4.33 8.51 -11.36
N LEU A 321 4.43 9.69 -10.71
CA LEU A 321 3.83 10.92 -11.24
C LEU A 321 4.50 11.35 -12.56
N GLY A 322 5.81 11.15 -12.68
CA GLY A 322 6.64 11.53 -13.82
C GLY A 322 6.78 10.44 -14.90
N ALA A 323 5.77 9.63 -15.14
CA ALA A 323 5.80 8.60 -16.22
C ALA A 323 4.81 8.93 -17.30
#